data_135f1dff2e7cc04c80d21b0ab482f29c
#
_entry.id   135f1dff2e7cc04c80d21b0ab482f29c
#
_cell.length_a   1.000
_cell.length_b   1.000
_cell.length_c   1.000
_cell.angle_alpha   90.00
_cell.angle_beta   90.00
_cell.angle_gamma   90.00
#
_symmetry.space_group_name_H-M   'P 1'
#
loop_
_entity.id
_entity.type
_entity.pdbx_description
1 polymer ?
#
loop_
_entity_poly.entity_id
_entity_poly.type
_entity_poly.pdbx_seq_one_letter_code
_entity_poly.pdbx_strand_id
1 'polypeptide(L)'
;MPVQGGPVRGGSFYGGMRGMINAPDEKPKITWQLLKRVLYYAKSYRWRIGGMLLLVLANTGLMLLTPLVLRDLIDNTIPAGNVNRLILLATALLLIPALTSVINVTQRRVNSRVGEGLTYDLRMALYASLQRMSLRFFVNTKVGELMSRLNNDVVGAQDAISSTVVDIVTQIIQAAAVLTIMLTLEWRLTLISVAILPLFILAVRLLGTRLRDIARRQMEANAQMNAMMNETLNIGGALLVKLFGRRQLEGARFGQRAAQVRDLGVQRTFTGSIFIAIIGLISAVGTALVYGLGGYFVIQGAFTIGTIVAFGVYLGNLYGALQGLSSAPVEFATSMVSFERVFEVIDLPVDITEKPDAVALQNIQGEIVFDNVSFKYETGDEKLLADVHRYGSMDNVTAVLSRVRTSAEDEEIASRSQARSTALENVSFRAAPGQLVALVGPSGAGKTTLTYLIPRLYDPIAGVIRIDGHDLRDLTLESLSAQIGMVTQETYLFHDTIRTNLQYARLNASQQELETACRVANIYEFI
;
A
#
# COMPACT_ATOMS: atom_id res chain seq x y z
N MET A 1 -36.06 12.58 -16.84
CA MET A 1 -35.58 11.90 -15.62
C MET A 1 -35.02 10.55 -16.05
N PRO A 2 -33.70 10.31 -16.06
CA PRO A 2 -33.12 8.98 -16.26
C PRO A 2 -32.91 8.33 -14.91
N VAL A 3 -33.41 7.11 -14.78
CA VAL A 3 -33.27 6.22 -13.61
C VAL A 3 -31.80 5.80 -13.49
N GLN A 4 -31.14 6.22 -12.42
CA GLN A 4 -29.81 5.73 -12.02
C GLN A 4 -29.97 4.32 -11.45
N GLY A 5 -29.60 3.31 -12.25
CA GLY A 5 -29.37 1.95 -11.77
C GLY A 5 -28.05 1.91 -10.99
N GLY A 6 -28.12 1.77 -9.67
CA GLY A 6 -26.96 1.54 -8.81
C GLY A 6 -26.32 0.18 -9.13
N PRO A 7 -24.99 0.02 -8.99
CA PRO A 7 -24.31 -1.25 -9.28
C PRO A 7 -24.70 -2.30 -8.23
N VAL A 8 -25.25 -3.40 -8.71
CA VAL A 8 -25.44 -4.63 -7.93
C VAL A 8 -24.08 -5.09 -7.42
N ARG A 9 -23.85 -4.99 -6.12
CA ARG A 9 -22.67 -5.54 -5.44
C ARG A 9 -22.73 -7.06 -5.47
N GLY A 10 -22.13 -7.65 -6.50
CA GLY A 10 -21.77 -9.08 -6.51
C GLY A 10 -20.70 -9.30 -5.43
N GLY A 11 -21.10 -10.00 -4.35
CA GLY A 11 -20.24 -10.24 -3.21
C GLY A 11 -19.07 -11.16 -3.55
N SER A 12 -18.00 -11.03 -2.77
CA SER A 12 -16.87 -11.98 -2.52
C SER A 12 -16.10 -12.58 -3.70
N PHE A 13 -16.77 -12.86 -4.84
CA PHE A 13 -16.15 -13.48 -6.02
C PHE A 13 -15.13 -12.55 -6.73
N TYR A 14 -15.40 -11.23 -6.72
CA TYR A 14 -14.50 -10.23 -7.30
C TYR A 14 -13.27 -9.90 -6.41
N GLY A 15 -13.32 -10.19 -5.11
CA GLY A 15 -12.20 -9.96 -4.20
C GLY A 15 -11.02 -10.89 -4.50
N GLY A 16 -11.29 -12.20 -4.58
CA GLY A 16 -10.24 -13.19 -4.87
C GLY A 16 -9.57 -13.02 -6.25
N MET A 17 -10.34 -12.49 -7.22
CA MET A 17 -9.81 -12.19 -8.55
C MET A 17 -8.92 -10.94 -8.57
N ARG A 18 -9.18 -9.95 -7.71
CA ARG A 18 -8.31 -8.77 -7.56
C ARG A 18 -6.91 -9.13 -7.03
N GLY A 19 -6.82 -10.05 -6.07
CA GLY A 19 -5.53 -10.49 -5.52
C GLY A 19 -4.65 -11.20 -6.55
N MET A 20 -5.23 -12.04 -7.45
CA MET A 20 -4.48 -12.70 -8.53
C MET A 20 -3.94 -11.72 -9.58
N ILE A 21 -4.47 -10.51 -9.63
CA ILE A 21 -4.24 -9.51 -10.67
C ILE A 21 -3.10 -8.56 -10.32
N ASN A 22 -2.91 -8.29 -9.04
CA ASN A 22 -1.91 -7.34 -8.52
C ASN A 22 -0.68 -8.06 -7.95
N ALA A 23 -0.36 -9.27 -8.46
CA ALA A 23 0.85 -9.98 -8.04
C ALA A 23 2.09 -9.16 -8.40
N PRO A 24 2.96 -8.84 -7.43
CA PRO A 24 4.20 -8.11 -7.68
C PRO A 24 5.12 -8.91 -8.59
N ASP A 25 5.95 -8.21 -9.37
CA ASP A 25 6.91 -8.80 -10.31
C ASP A 25 8.00 -9.62 -9.62
N GLU A 26 8.38 -9.23 -8.41
CA GLU A 26 9.28 -9.97 -7.54
C GLU A 26 8.49 -10.77 -6.50
N LYS A 27 8.89 -12.04 -6.31
CA LYS A 27 8.35 -12.80 -5.18
C LYS A 27 8.80 -12.09 -3.91
N PRO A 28 7.86 -11.59 -3.07
CA PRO A 28 8.24 -10.90 -1.86
C PRO A 28 9.14 -11.83 -1.03
N LYS A 29 10.26 -11.33 -0.58
CA LYS A 29 11.11 -12.03 0.38
C LYS A 29 10.40 -11.96 1.73
N ILE A 30 9.41 -12.82 1.95
CA ILE A 30 8.70 -12.91 3.21
C ILE A 30 9.71 -13.39 4.26
N THR A 31 10.35 -12.41 4.92
CA THR A 31 11.28 -12.70 6.00
C THR A 31 10.50 -12.91 7.30
N TRP A 32 10.98 -13.79 8.15
CA TRP A 32 10.42 -13.98 9.50
C TRP A 32 10.38 -12.67 10.31
N GLN A 33 11.34 -11.77 10.05
CA GLN A 33 11.41 -10.45 10.67
C GLN A 33 10.21 -9.58 10.27
N LEU A 34 9.85 -9.54 8.98
CA LEU A 34 8.68 -8.82 8.48
C LEU A 34 7.40 -9.34 9.13
N LEU A 35 7.23 -10.68 9.18
CA LEU A 35 6.06 -11.29 9.81
C LEU A 35 5.96 -10.95 11.31
N LYS A 36 7.07 -10.97 12.04
CA LYS A 36 7.11 -10.59 13.45
C LYS A 36 6.70 -9.13 13.67
N ARG A 37 7.11 -8.22 12.78
CA ARG A 37 6.71 -6.80 12.83
C ARG A 37 5.23 -6.60 12.54
N VAL A 38 4.70 -7.28 11.53
CA VAL A 38 3.27 -7.29 11.22
C VAL A 38 2.46 -7.76 12.44
N LEU A 39 2.89 -8.85 13.08
CA LEU A 39 2.26 -9.35 14.30
C LEU A 39 2.39 -8.38 15.50
N TYR A 40 3.47 -7.61 15.56
CA TYR A 40 3.63 -6.59 16.59
C TYR A 40 2.56 -5.49 16.48
N TYR A 41 2.30 -4.97 15.28
CA TYR A 41 1.20 -4.01 15.05
C TYR A 41 -0.17 -4.65 15.31
N ALA A 42 -0.37 -5.91 14.94
CA ALA A 42 -1.60 -6.66 15.21
C ALA A 42 -1.84 -6.87 16.73
N LYS A 43 -0.80 -6.86 17.57
CA LYS A 43 -0.88 -7.09 19.01
C LYS A 43 -1.82 -6.11 19.74
N SER A 44 -1.87 -4.87 19.29
CA SER A 44 -2.79 -3.85 19.86
C SER A 44 -4.26 -4.22 19.64
N TYR A 45 -4.56 -5.05 18.65
CA TYR A 45 -5.92 -5.45 18.26
C TYR A 45 -6.25 -6.90 18.66
N ARG A 46 -5.40 -7.60 19.46
CA ARG A 46 -5.52 -9.03 19.79
C ARG A 46 -6.89 -9.45 20.31
N TRP A 47 -7.54 -8.65 21.15
CA TRP A 47 -8.87 -8.97 21.68
C TRP A 47 -9.96 -8.89 20.62
N ARG A 48 -9.85 -7.93 19.69
CA ARG A 48 -10.78 -7.81 18.58
C ARG A 48 -10.58 -8.95 17.57
N ILE A 49 -9.33 -9.31 17.29
CA ILE A 49 -8.98 -10.47 16.43
C ILE A 49 -9.49 -11.76 17.07
N GLY A 50 -9.31 -11.94 18.39
CA GLY A 50 -9.88 -13.08 19.13
C GLY A 50 -11.41 -13.15 19.03
N GLY A 51 -12.10 -11.99 19.18
CA GLY A 51 -13.53 -11.88 18.97
C GLY A 51 -13.97 -12.23 17.54
N MET A 52 -13.20 -11.82 16.52
CA MET A 52 -13.45 -12.21 15.13
C MET A 52 -13.35 -13.72 14.92
N LEU A 53 -12.32 -14.37 15.47
CA LEU A 53 -12.16 -15.83 15.38
C LEU A 53 -13.33 -16.57 16.05
N LEU A 54 -13.81 -16.07 17.18
CA LEU A 54 -14.99 -16.63 17.85
C LEU A 54 -16.25 -16.48 16.98
N LEU A 55 -16.45 -15.33 16.32
CA LEU A 55 -17.55 -15.11 15.39
C LEU A 55 -17.42 -16.02 14.15
N VAL A 56 -16.21 -16.27 13.65
CA VAL A 56 -15.93 -17.22 12.55
C VAL A 56 -16.36 -18.64 12.97
N LEU A 57 -15.98 -19.08 14.16
CA LEU A 57 -16.35 -20.40 14.68
C LEU A 57 -17.88 -20.52 14.85
N ALA A 58 -18.53 -19.50 15.41
CA ALA A 58 -19.99 -19.48 15.56
C ALA A 58 -20.70 -19.52 14.18
N ASN A 59 -20.22 -18.73 13.23
CA ASN A 59 -20.75 -18.71 11.86
C ASN A 59 -20.58 -20.06 11.15
N THR A 60 -19.39 -20.67 11.29
CA THR A 60 -19.12 -22.01 10.74
C THR A 60 -20.03 -23.05 11.36
N GLY A 61 -20.23 -23.01 12.69
CA GLY A 61 -21.16 -23.90 13.38
C GLY A 61 -22.60 -23.79 12.86
N LEU A 62 -23.10 -22.56 12.70
CA LEU A 62 -24.44 -22.31 12.14
C LEU A 62 -24.58 -22.79 10.69
N MET A 63 -23.53 -22.56 9.88
CA MET A 63 -23.48 -23.02 8.49
C MET A 63 -23.57 -24.55 8.39
N LEU A 64 -22.96 -25.29 9.33
CA LEU A 64 -23.00 -26.74 9.36
C LEU A 64 -24.36 -27.28 9.81
N LEU A 65 -25.14 -26.53 10.58
CA LEU A 65 -26.46 -26.98 11.05
C LEU A 65 -27.51 -27.02 9.93
N THR A 66 -27.45 -26.09 8.96
CA THR A 66 -28.46 -26.00 7.89
C THR A 66 -28.65 -27.33 7.12
N PRO A 67 -27.59 -28.00 6.61
CA PRO A 67 -27.76 -29.29 5.92
C PRO A 67 -28.22 -30.41 6.83
N LEU A 68 -27.85 -30.39 8.12
CA LEU A 68 -28.33 -31.40 9.10
C LEU A 68 -29.81 -31.24 9.38
N VAL A 69 -30.31 -30.00 9.49
CA VAL A 69 -31.74 -29.71 9.63
C VAL A 69 -32.50 -30.18 8.39
N LEU A 70 -31.98 -29.96 7.19
CA LEU A 70 -32.59 -30.45 5.95
C LEU A 70 -32.62 -31.97 5.90
N ARG A 71 -31.54 -32.63 6.32
CA ARG A 71 -31.50 -34.10 6.43
C ARG A 71 -32.58 -34.61 7.36
N ASP A 72 -32.69 -34.10 8.59
CA ASP A 72 -33.69 -34.54 9.58
C ASP A 72 -35.11 -34.26 9.10
N LEU A 73 -35.35 -33.17 8.40
CA LEU A 73 -36.62 -32.82 7.80
C LEU A 73 -37.06 -33.90 6.79
N ILE A 74 -36.16 -34.32 5.89
CA ILE A 74 -36.44 -35.25 4.80
C ILE A 74 -36.53 -36.69 5.29
N ASP A 75 -35.60 -37.11 6.15
CA ASP A 75 -35.46 -38.51 6.55
C ASP A 75 -36.41 -38.92 7.68
N ASN A 76 -36.69 -38.00 8.61
CA ASN A 76 -37.44 -38.36 9.83
C ASN A 76 -38.78 -37.61 9.94
N THR A 77 -38.81 -36.30 9.68
CA THR A 77 -39.96 -35.45 10.02
C THR A 77 -41.11 -35.64 9.03
N ILE A 78 -40.84 -35.60 7.73
CA ILE A 78 -41.84 -35.75 6.66
C ILE A 78 -42.42 -37.17 6.67
N PRO A 79 -41.63 -38.25 6.72
CA PRO A 79 -42.18 -39.61 6.75
C PRO A 79 -43.00 -39.89 7.99
N ALA A 80 -42.64 -39.29 9.15
CA ALA A 80 -43.39 -39.44 10.39
C ALA A 80 -44.70 -38.64 10.46
N GLY A 81 -44.94 -37.73 9.49
CA GLY A 81 -46.12 -36.85 9.48
C GLY A 81 -46.21 -35.90 10.67
N ASN A 82 -45.08 -35.61 11.35
CA ASN A 82 -45.05 -34.79 12.57
C ASN A 82 -45.04 -33.29 12.25
N VAL A 83 -46.22 -32.66 12.21
CA VAL A 83 -46.41 -31.25 11.86
C VAL A 83 -45.70 -30.31 12.85
N ASN A 84 -45.70 -30.63 14.16
CA ASN A 84 -45.04 -29.78 15.16
C ASN A 84 -43.50 -29.72 14.95
N ARG A 85 -42.89 -30.89 14.66
CA ARG A 85 -41.46 -30.96 14.35
C ARG A 85 -41.14 -30.27 13.02
N LEU A 86 -42.03 -30.38 12.02
CA LEU A 86 -41.93 -29.69 10.75
C LEU A 86 -41.86 -28.17 10.94
N ILE A 87 -42.79 -27.59 11.73
CA ILE A 87 -42.82 -26.16 12.05
C ILE A 87 -41.53 -25.75 12.75
N LEU A 88 -41.07 -26.53 13.72
CA LEU A 88 -39.81 -26.24 14.45
C LEU A 88 -38.59 -26.19 13.49
N LEU A 89 -38.43 -27.21 12.64
CA LEU A 89 -37.30 -27.28 11.71
C LEU A 89 -37.38 -26.19 10.61
N ALA A 90 -38.59 -25.89 10.10
CA ALA A 90 -38.82 -24.81 9.17
C ALA A 90 -38.46 -23.44 9.79
N THR A 91 -38.83 -23.24 11.06
CA THR A 91 -38.45 -22.04 11.81
C THR A 91 -36.93 -21.96 12.00
N ALA A 92 -36.27 -23.09 12.30
CA ALA A 92 -34.81 -23.16 12.40
C ALA A 92 -34.13 -22.80 11.08
N LEU A 93 -34.65 -23.26 9.92
CA LEU A 93 -34.15 -22.92 8.59
C LEU A 93 -34.28 -21.43 8.26
N LEU A 94 -35.20 -20.71 8.90
CA LEU A 94 -35.32 -19.26 8.80
C LEU A 94 -34.43 -18.53 9.80
N LEU A 95 -34.33 -19.02 11.04
CA LEU A 95 -33.56 -18.38 12.10
C LEU A 95 -32.04 -18.51 11.88
N ILE A 96 -31.55 -19.66 11.37
CA ILE A 96 -30.11 -19.85 11.14
C ILE A 96 -29.54 -18.79 10.17
N PRO A 97 -30.11 -18.56 8.97
CA PRO A 97 -29.63 -17.49 8.09
C PRO A 97 -29.75 -16.09 8.71
N ALA A 98 -30.82 -15.85 9.49
CA ALA A 98 -30.98 -14.57 10.19
C ALA A 98 -29.85 -14.33 11.21
N LEU A 99 -29.54 -15.32 12.05
CA LEU A 99 -28.42 -15.27 12.99
C LEU A 99 -27.06 -15.13 12.27
N THR A 100 -26.86 -15.92 11.21
CA THR A 100 -25.67 -15.83 10.36
C THR A 100 -25.49 -14.40 9.80
N SER A 101 -26.58 -13.77 9.37
CA SER A 101 -26.54 -12.39 8.86
C SER A 101 -26.14 -11.40 9.94
N VAL A 102 -26.66 -11.53 11.16
CA VAL A 102 -26.27 -10.67 12.30
C VAL A 102 -24.79 -10.89 12.64
N ILE A 103 -24.33 -12.13 12.68
CA ILE A 103 -22.91 -12.45 12.92
C ILE A 103 -22.04 -11.84 11.84
N ASN A 104 -22.40 -11.98 10.56
CA ASN A 104 -21.63 -11.43 9.44
C ASN A 104 -21.54 -9.89 9.50
N VAL A 105 -22.64 -9.20 9.85
CA VAL A 105 -22.62 -7.74 10.03
C VAL A 105 -21.72 -7.34 11.19
N THR A 106 -21.81 -8.07 12.31
CA THR A 106 -20.96 -7.82 13.48
C THR A 106 -19.49 -8.07 13.15
N GLN A 107 -19.17 -9.16 12.47
CA GLN A 107 -17.83 -9.50 12.02
C GLN A 107 -17.25 -8.42 11.09
N ARG A 108 -18.04 -7.94 10.11
CA ARG A 108 -17.63 -6.85 9.21
C ARG A 108 -17.35 -5.56 9.98
N ARG A 109 -18.18 -5.24 11.00
CA ARG A 109 -17.96 -4.06 11.84
C ARG A 109 -16.67 -4.15 12.66
N VAL A 110 -16.40 -5.32 13.25
CA VAL A 110 -15.14 -5.54 14.01
C VAL A 110 -13.95 -5.51 13.07
N ASN A 111 -14.05 -6.16 11.91
CA ASN A 111 -13.01 -6.17 10.88
C ASN A 111 -12.65 -4.75 10.42
N SER A 112 -13.67 -3.94 10.09
CA SER A 112 -13.46 -2.54 9.69
C SER A 112 -12.79 -1.72 10.80
N ARG A 113 -13.16 -1.93 12.06
CA ARG A 113 -12.50 -1.23 13.20
C ARG A 113 -11.03 -1.62 13.40
N VAL A 114 -10.68 -2.88 13.13
CA VAL A 114 -9.28 -3.35 13.16
C VAL A 114 -8.53 -2.75 11.98
N GLY A 115 -9.09 -2.84 10.79
CA GLY A 115 -8.48 -2.34 9.57
C GLY A 115 -8.23 -0.83 9.60
N GLU A 116 -9.27 -0.03 9.86
CA GLU A 116 -9.14 1.43 9.92
C GLU A 116 -8.24 1.90 11.07
N GLY A 117 -8.28 1.19 12.21
CA GLY A 117 -7.36 1.47 13.31
C GLY A 117 -5.91 1.24 12.93
N LEU A 118 -5.61 0.13 12.26
CA LEU A 118 -4.26 -0.16 11.76
C LEU A 118 -3.80 0.85 10.70
N THR A 119 -4.70 1.23 9.79
CA THR A 119 -4.44 2.28 8.80
C THR A 119 -4.05 3.59 9.48
N TYR A 120 -4.77 3.99 10.54
CA TYR A 120 -4.45 5.17 11.32
C TYR A 120 -3.06 5.06 11.98
N ASP A 121 -2.78 3.94 12.66
CA ASP A 121 -1.50 3.73 13.35
C ASP A 121 -0.31 3.75 12.37
N LEU A 122 -0.44 3.09 11.21
CA LEU A 122 0.60 3.06 10.17
C LEU A 122 0.79 4.44 9.52
N ARG A 123 -0.29 5.17 9.24
CA ARG A 123 -0.21 6.53 8.69
C ARG A 123 0.48 7.48 9.65
N MET A 124 0.15 7.42 10.94
CA MET A 124 0.80 8.24 11.95
C MET A 124 2.27 7.92 12.09
N ALA A 125 2.65 6.63 12.11
CA ALA A 125 4.03 6.21 12.18
C ALA A 125 4.83 6.66 10.94
N LEU A 126 4.25 6.48 9.75
CA LEU A 126 4.87 6.87 8.48
C LEU A 126 5.03 8.39 8.38
N TYR A 127 3.99 9.15 8.73
CA TYR A 127 4.02 10.61 8.71
C TYR A 127 5.03 11.18 9.71
N ALA A 128 5.07 10.63 10.93
CA ALA A 128 6.06 11.01 11.94
C ALA A 128 7.50 10.69 11.49
N SER A 129 7.71 9.57 10.77
CA SER A 129 9.00 9.25 10.18
C SER A 129 9.39 10.25 9.09
N LEU A 130 8.47 10.55 8.17
CA LEU A 130 8.70 11.52 7.09
C LEU A 130 9.02 12.92 7.62
N GLN A 131 8.35 13.38 8.68
CA GLN A 131 8.65 14.69 9.27
C GLN A 131 10.06 14.80 9.88
N ARG A 132 10.68 13.69 10.22
CA ARG A 132 12.07 13.66 10.74
C ARG A 132 13.13 13.57 9.63
N MET A 133 12.72 13.36 8.37
CA MET A 133 13.64 13.24 7.25
C MET A 133 14.29 14.58 6.92
N SER A 134 15.56 14.54 6.50
CA SER A 134 16.32 15.70 6.07
C SER A 134 15.78 16.31 4.78
N LEU A 135 16.15 17.57 4.51
CA LEU A 135 15.84 18.23 3.24
C LEU A 135 16.41 17.45 2.03
N ARG A 136 17.56 16.79 2.19
CA ARG A 136 18.17 15.90 1.21
C ARG A 136 17.19 14.81 0.75
N PHE A 137 16.47 14.18 1.68
CA PHE A 137 15.49 13.16 1.35
C PHE A 137 14.39 13.70 0.43
N PHE A 138 13.80 14.86 0.76
CA PHE A 138 12.71 15.45 -0.04
C PHE A 138 13.18 15.96 -1.41
N VAL A 139 14.40 16.44 -1.52
CA VAL A 139 14.98 16.88 -2.80
C VAL A 139 15.19 15.69 -3.74
N ASN A 140 15.60 14.54 -3.21
CA ASN A 140 15.91 13.35 -4.01
C ASN A 140 14.72 12.37 -4.16
N THR A 141 13.62 12.57 -3.42
CA THR A 141 12.46 11.67 -3.44
C THR A 141 11.28 12.31 -4.18
N LYS A 142 10.57 11.50 -4.97
CA LYS A 142 9.33 11.96 -5.63
C LYS A 142 8.20 12.04 -4.62
N VAL A 143 7.63 13.21 -4.41
CA VAL A 143 6.48 13.43 -3.50
C VAL A 143 5.29 12.53 -3.86
N GLY A 144 5.04 12.31 -5.15
CA GLY A 144 3.97 11.40 -5.60
C GLY A 144 4.12 9.97 -5.11
N GLU A 145 5.35 9.47 -4.98
CA GLU A 145 5.63 8.13 -4.42
C GLU A 145 5.34 8.09 -2.91
N LEU A 146 5.75 9.11 -2.18
CA LEU A 146 5.44 9.23 -0.74
C LEU A 146 3.93 9.26 -0.50
N MET A 147 3.18 9.99 -1.34
CA MET A 147 1.72 10.03 -1.29
C MET A 147 1.11 8.67 -1.64
N SER A 148 1.68 7.93 -2.60
CA SER A 148 1.25 6.57 -2.91
C SER A 148 1.47 5.62 -1.72
N ARG A 149 2.61 5.72 -1.04
CA ARG A 149 2.88 4.90 0.16
C ARG A 149 1.93 5.21 1.31
N LEU A 150 1.64 6.50 1.57
CA LEU A 150 0.68 6.93 2.60
C LEU A 150 -0.77 6.50 2.30
N ASN A 151 -1.17 6.48 1.02
CA ASN A 151 -2.55 6.22 0.65
C ASN A 151 -2.79 4.77 0.22
N ASN A 152 -1.95 4.21 -0.65
CA ASN A 152 -2.20 2.89 -1.26
C ASN A 152 -1.51 1.76 -0.50
N ASP A 153 -0.21 1.92 -0.17
CA ASP A 153 0.53 0.83 0.47
C ASP A 153 0.10 0.62 1.92
N VAL A 154 -0.28 1.69 2.65
CA VAL A 154 -0.86 1.54 3.99
C VAL A 154 -2.18 0.77 3.97
N VAL A 155 -3.05 1.01 2.97
CA VAL A 155 -4.30 0.26 2.78
C VAL A 155 -4.02 -1.18 2.38
N GLY A 156 -3.09 -1.42 1.45
CA GLY A 156 -2.65 -2.77 1.07
C GLY A 156 -2.06 -3.56 2.24
N ALA A 157 -1.30 -2.90 3.11
CA ALA A 157 -0.77 -3.48 4.33
C ALA A 157 -1.89 -3.82 5.34
N GLN A 158 -2.85 -2.91 5.53
CA GLN A 158 -4.01 -3.15 6.40
C GLN A 158 -4.80 -4.39 5.96
N ASP A 159 -4.99 -4.59 4.65
CA ASP A 159 -5.73 -5.73 4.10
C ASP A 159 -5.10 -7.08 4.48
N ALA A 160 -3.78 -7.16 4.69
CA ALA A 160 -3.14 -8.38 5.17
C ALA A 160 -3.69 -8.85 6.51
N ILE A 161 -3.86 -7.96 7.47
CA ILE A 161 -4.26 -8.31 8.84
C ILE A 161 -5.78 -8.38 8.97
N SER A 162 -6.49 -7.44 8.35
CA SER A 162 -7.93 -7.32 8.57
C SER A 162 -8.74 -8.28 7.70
N SER A 163 -8.33 -8.54 6.45
CA SER A 163 -9.08 -9.41 5.54
C SER A 163 -8.33 -10.69 5.21
N THR A 164 -7.14 -10.61 4.63
CA THR A 164 -6.47 -11.79 4.03
C THR A 164 -6.20 -12.91 5.05
N VAL A 165 -5.59 -12.58 6.21
CA VAL A 165 -5.31 -13.60 7.25
C VAL A 165 -6.60 -14.16 7.83
N VAL A 166 -7.59 -13.31 8.07
CA VAL A 166 -8.90 -13.73 8.60
C VAL A 166 -9.62 -14.62 7.61
N ASP A 167 -9.61 -14.28 6.31
CA ASP A 167 -10.25 -15.07 5.26
C ASP A 167 -9.55 -16.43 5.09
N ILE A 168 -8.22 -16.48 5.11
CA ILE A 168 -7.45 -17.74 5.09
C ILE A 168 -7.85 -18.64 6.25
N VAL A 169 -7.84 -18.10 7.48
CA VAL A 169 -8.19 -18.87 8.68
C VAL A 169 -9.65 -19.32 8.61
N THR A 170 -10.57 -18.47 8.16
CA THR A 170 -11.98 -18.80 7.97
C THR A 170 -12.15 -19.95 6.99
N GLN A 171 -11.51 -19.89 5.82
CA GLN A 171 -11.59 -20.92 4.79
C GLN A 171 -11.00 -22.26 5.27
N ILE A 172 -9.90 -22.24 6.02
CA ILE A 172 -9.31 -23.45 6.60
C ILE A 172 -10.26 -24.08 7.63
N ILE A 173 -10.81 -23.27 8.55
CA ILE A 173 -11.76 -23.74 9.56
C ILE A 173 -13.00 -24.33 8.90
N GLN A 174 -13.57 -23.65 7.90
CA GLN A 174 -14.75 -24.09 7.18
C GLN A 174 -14.48 -25.40 6.41
N ALA A 175 -13.37 -25.47 5.65
CA ALA A 175 -13.01 -26.67 4.92
C ALA A 175 -12.79 -27.88 5.86
N ALA A 176 -12.07 -27.67 6.97
CA ALA A 176 -11.83 -28.74 7.97
C ALA A 176 -13.13 -29.19 8.64
N ALA A 177 -13.98 -28.25 9.05
CA ALA A 177 -15.24 -28.55 9.71
C ALA A 177 -16.23 -29.26 8.78
N VAL A 178 -16.35 -28.79 7.52
CA VAL A 178 -17.20 -29.45 6.51
C VAL A 178 -16.69 -30.86 6.21
N LEU A 179 -15.37 -31.02 5.99
CA LEU A 179 -14.76 -32.32 5.70
C LEU A 179 -14.97 -33.31 6.87
N THR A 180 -14.84 -32.84 8.11
CA THR A 180 -15.06 -33.65 9.31
C THR A 180 -16.50 -34.15 9.36
N ILE A 181 -17.49 -33.27 9.13
CA ILE A 181 -18.91 -33.69 9.12
C ILE A 181 -19.19 -34.63 7.95
N MET A 182 -18.69 -34.37 6.76
CA MET A 182 -18.85 -35.25 5.61
C MET A 182 -18.30 -36.66 5.89
N LEU A 183 -17.13 -36.78 6.53
CA LEU A 183 -16.54 -38.07 6.92
C LEU A 183 -17.37 -38.80 7.97
N THR A 184 -17.97 -38.10 8.93
CA THR A 184 -18.82 -38.70 9.96
C THR A 184 -20.18 -39.11 9.41
N LEU A 185 -20.71 -38.41 8.42
CA LEU A 185 -21.97 -38.76 7.77
C LEU A 185 -21.81 -39.98 6.87
N GLU A 186 -20.86 -39.91 5.90
CA GLU A 186 -20.58 -41.01 4.97
C GLU A 186 -19.18 -40.87 4.36
N TRP A 187 -18.24 -41.66 4.83
CA TRP A 187 -16.85 -41.61 4.37
C TRP A 187 -16.67 -41.98 2.90
N ARG A 188 -17.52 -42.86 2.35
CA ARG A 188 -17.47 -43.33 0.93
C ARG A 188 -17.76 -42.15 -0.02
N LEU A 189 -18.85 -41.42 0.22
CA LEU A 189 -19.20 -40.25 -0.56
C LEU A 189 -18.14 -39.12 -0.42
N THR A 190 -17.55 -39.01 0.78
CA THR A 190 -16.48 -38.04 1.03
C THR A 190 -15.24 -38.36 0.18
N LEU A 191 -14.81 -39.62 0.09
CA LEU A 191 -13.68 -40.00 -0.76
C LEU A 191 -13.95 -39.71 -2.25
N ILE A 192 -15.15 -39.95 -2.75
CA ILE A 192 -15.54 -39.60 -4.13
C ILE A 192 -15.45 -38.07 -4.33
N SER A 193 -15.93 -37.29 -3.37
CA SER A 193 -15.89 -35.83 -3.40
C SER A 193 -14.45 -35.28 -3.41
N VAL A 194 -13.58 -35.89 -2.58
CA VAL A 194 -12.16 -35.49 -2.48
C VAL A 194 -11.38 -35.93 -3.73
N ALA A 195 -11.75 -37.03 -4.39
CA ALA A 195 -11.09 -37.51 -5.60
C ALA A 195 -11.14 -36.50 -6.77
N ILE A 196 -12.02 -35.50 -6.72
CA ILE A 196 -12.14 -34.43 -7.72
C ILE A 196 -11.14 -33.27 -7.45
N LEU A 197 -10.62 -33.16 -6.21
CA LEU A 197 -9.70 -32.07 -5.85
C LEU A 197 -8.43 -31.99 -6.72
N PRO A 198 -7.77 -33.08 -7.14
CA PRO A 198 -6.64 -32.99 -8.05
C PRO A 198 -6.97 -32.28 -9.37
N LEU A 199 -8.17 -32.51 -9.91
CA LEU A 199 -8.63 -31.85 -11.15
C LEU A 199 -8.85 -30.35 -10.92
N PHE A 200 -9.40 -29.98 -9.75
CA PHE A 200 -9.53 -28.60 -9.34
C PHE A 200 -8.16 -27.90 -9.23
N ILE A 201 -7.20 -28.51 -8.55
CA ILE A 201 -5.85 -27.99 -8.38
C ILE A 201 -5.15 -27.80 -9.74
N LEU A 202 -5.31 -28.77 -10.64
CA LEU A 202 -4.76 -28.71 -12.00
C LEU A 202 -5.34 -27.52 -12.80
N ALA A 203 -6.67 -27.33 -12.73
CA ALA A 203 -7.35 -26.20 -13.38
C ALA A 203 -6.84 -24.85 -12.84
N VAL A 204 -6.73 -24.71 -11.51
CA VAL A 204 -6.21 -23.51 -10.85
C VAL A 204 -4.77 -23.23 -11.25
N ARG A 205 -3.91 -24.24 -11.33
CA ARG A 205 -2.51 -24.07 -11.76
C ARG A 205 -2.40 -23.63 -13.21
N LEU A 206 -3.07 -24.30 -14.12
CA LEU A 206 -2.96 -24.03 -15.57
C LEU A 206 -3.55 -22.68 -15.97
N LEU A 207 -4.76 -22.38 -15.50
CA LEU A 207 -5.45 -21.15 -15.87
C LEU A 207 -5.01 -19.95 -15.04
N GLY A 208 -4.67 -20.18 -13.76
CA GLY A 208 -4.19 -19.12 -12.89
C GLY A 208 -2.83 -18.55 -13.34
N THR A 209 -1.93 -19.35 -13.92
CA THR A 209 -0.69 -18.84 -14.51
C THR A 209 -0.96 -17.95 -15.73
N ARG A 210 -1.81 -18.41 -16.66
CA ARG A 210 -2.20 -17.60 -17.83
C ARG A 210 -2.86 -16.29 -17.45
N LEU A 211 -3.75 -16.33 -16.46
CA LEU A 211 -4.45 -15.12 -15.98
C LEU A 211 -3.47 -14.11 -15.38
N ARG A 212 -2.48 -14.58 -14.62
CA ARG A 212 -1.40 -13.73 -14.08
C ARG A 212 -0.56 -13.10 -15.18
N ASP A 213 -0.16 -13.85 -16.19
CA ASP A 213 0.64 -13.33 -17.31
C ASP A 213 -0.11 -12.23 -18.09
N ILE A 214 -1.43 -12.43 -18.34
CA ILE A 214 -2.25 -11.42 -19.01
C ILE A 214 -2.39 -10.17 -18.11
N ALA A 215 -2.61 -10.36 -16.81
CA ALA A 215 -2.74 -9.26 -15.86
C ALA A 215 -1.43 -8.43 -15.80
N ARG A 216 -0.28 -9.09 -15.74
CA ARG A 216 1.04 -8.44 -15.79
C ARG A 216 1.21 -7.59 -17.05
N ARG A 217 0.98 -8.17 -18.24
CA ARG A 217 1.05 -7.43 -19.50
C ARG A 217 0.09 -6.23 -19.54
N GLN A 218 -1.10 -6.37 -18.96
CA GLN A 218 -2.05 -5.27 -18.86
C GLN A 218 -1.54 -4.16 -17.96
N MET A 219 -0.90 -4.50 -16.82
CA MET A 219 -0.27 -3.50 -15.93
C MET A 219 0.89 -2.77 -16.62
N GLU A 220 1.76 -3.49 -17.34
CA GLU A 220 2.85 -2.90 -18.12
C GLU A 220 2.32 -1.95 -19.19
N ALA A 221 1.28 -2.35 -19.92
CA ALA A 221 0.64 -1.51 -20.95
C ALA A 221 -0.01 -0.25 -20.32
N ASN A 222 -0.67 -0.39 -19.16
CA ASN A 222 -1.22 0.74 -18.41
C ASN A 222 -0.10 1.70 -17.94
N ALA A 223 1.01 1.17 -17.43
CA ALA A 223 2.14 1.99 -17.00
C ALA A 223 2.73 2.80 -18.16
N GLN A 224 2.89 2.18 -19.33
CA GLN A 224 3.36 2.87 -20.54
C GLN A 224 2.36 3.94 -21.02
N MET A 225 1.06 3.67 -20.97
CA MET A 225 0.03 4.63 -21.31
C MET A 225 0.03 5.83 -20.33
N ASN A 226 0.12 5.57 -19.03
CA ASN A 226 0.20 6.60 -18.00
C ASN A 226 1.47 7.45 -18.12
N ALA A 227 2.63 6.84 -18.41
CA ALA A 227 3.87 7.56 -18.65
C ALA A 227 3.73 8.53 -19.83
N MET A 228 3.14 8.09 -20.94
CA MET A 228 2.86 8.95 -22.08
C MET A 228 1.89 10.09 -21.73
N MET A 229 0.83 9.81 -20.96
CA MET A 229 -0.09 10.85 -20.48
C MET A 229 0.64 11.90 -19.64
N ASN A 230 1.49 11.47 -18.70
CA ASN A 230 2.26 12.37 -17.87
C ASN A 230 3.26 13.20 -18.68
N GLU A 231 3.84 12.65 -19.74
CA GLU A 231 4.76 13.35 -20.63
C GLU A 231 4.03 14.39 -21.50
N THR A 232 2.88 14.05 -22.05
CA THR A 232 2.17 14.90 -23.02
C THR A 232 1.23 15.92 -22.37
N LEU A 233 0.69 15.63 -21.17
CA LEU A 233 -0.31 16.46 -20.49
C LEU A 233 0.29 17.36 -19.40
N ASN A 234 1.59 17.25 -19.07
CA ASN A 234 2.23 18.24 -18.23
C ASN A 234 2.37 19.58 -19.00
N ILE A 235 2.63 20.66 -18.28
CA ILE A 235 2.69 22.02 -18.87
C ILE A 235 3.68 22.08 -20.04
N GLY A 236 4.87 21.50 -19.89
CA GLY A 236 5.91 21.49 -20.94
C GLY A 236 5.49 20.66 -22.15
N GLY A 237 4.99 19.45 -21.95
CA GLY A 237 4.51 18.58 -23.02
C GLY A 237 3.32 19.18 -23.78
N ALA A 238 2.32 19.69 -23.04
CA ALA A 238 1.17 20.36 -23.65
C ALA A 238 1.58 21.59 -24.46
N LEU A 239 2.56 22.36 -23.98
CA LEU A 239 3.13 23.50 -24.71
C LEU A 239 3.78 23.05 -26.02
N LEU A 240 4.63 22.03 -25.98
CA LEU A 240 5.30 21.49 -27.17
C LEU A 240 4.29 20.96 -28.19
N VAL A 241 3.30 20.17 -27.77
CA VAL A 241 2.24 19.64 -28.66
C VAL A 241 1.49 20.76 -29.36
N LYS A 242 1.20 21.87 -28.64
CA LYS A 242 0.53 23.05 -29.21
C LYS A 242 1.42 23.84 -30.14
N LEU A 243 2.68 24.14 -29.74
CA LEU A 243 3.62 24.92 -30.52
C LEU A 243 3.97 24.24 -31.86
N PHE A 244 4.12 22.93 -31.84
CA PHE A 244 4.45 22.18 -33.06
C PHE A 244 3.24 21.62 -33.80
N GLY A 245 2.00 21.88 -33.34
CA GLY A 245 0.77 21.42 -33.98
C GLY A 245 0.63 19.88 -34.06
N ARG A 246 1.24 19.13 -33.13
CA ARG A 246 1.31 17.67 -33.18
C ARG A 246 0.15 16.91 -32.53
N ARG A 247 -0.98 17.58 -32.31
CA ARG A 247 -2.16 17.00 -31.65
C ARG A 247 -2.62 15.67 -32.27
N GLN A 248 -2.67 15.59 -33.61
CA GLN A 248 -3.11 14.35 -34.30
C GLN A 248 -2.13 13.21 -34.10
N LEU A 249 -0.82 13.49 -34.16
CA LEU A 249 0.23 12.50 -33.94
C LEU A 249 0.17 11.92 -32.52
N GLU A 250 0.09 12.79 -31.52
CA GLU A 250 0.01 12.34 -30.12
C GLU A 250 -1.32 11.63 -29.81
N GLY A 251 -2.43 12.08 -30.43
CA GLY A 251 -3.72 11.38 -30.37
C GLY A 251 -3.67 9.97 -30.97
N ALA A 252 -2.98 9.79 -32.09
CA ALA A 252 -2.80 8.47 -32.71
C ALA A 252 -1.92 7.55 -31.85
N ARG A 253 -0.81 8.07 -31.30
CA ARG A 253 0.07 7.34 -30.37
C ARG A 253 -0.67 6.89 -29.12
N PHE A 254 -1.45 7.79 -28.53
CA PHE A 254 -2.29 7.46 -27.37
C PHE A 254 -3.32 6.39 -27.73
N GLY A 255 -3.99 6.53 -28.89
CA GLY A 255 -4.96 5.55 -29.38
C GLY A 255 -4.38 4.14 -29.52
N GLN A 256 -3.14 3.99 -29.98
CA GLN A 256 -2.45 2.69 -30.06
C GLN A 256 -2.22 2.09 -28.66
N ARG A 257 -1.76 2.89 -27.68
CA ARG A 257 -1.55 2.44 -26.30
C ARG A 257 -2.86 2.04 -25.64
N ALA A 258 -3.90 2.88 -25.79
CA ALA A 258 -5.23 2.61 -25.26
C ALA A 258 -5.86 1.35 -25.86
N ALA A 259 -5.67 1.11 -27.19
CA ALA A 259 -6.11 -0.12 -27.84
C ALA A 259 -5.42 -1.36 -27.25
N GLN A 260 -4.11 -1.30 -27.01
CA GLN A 260 -3.36 -2.39 -26.38
C GLN A 260 -3.90 -2.74 -24.99
N VAL A 261 -4.18 -1.71 -24.16
CA VAL A 261 -4.77 -1.88 -22.83
C VAL A 261 -6.17 -2.51 -22.92
N ARG A 262 -7.00 -2.03 -23.86
CA ARG A 262 -8.34 -2.60 -24.14
C ARG A 262 -8.23 -4.08 -24.50
N ASP A 263 -7.37 -4.45 -25.44
CA ASP A 263 -7.28 -5.81 -25.96
C ASP A 263 -6.80 -6.79 -24.89
N LEU A 264 -5.83 -6.37 -24.06
CA LEU A 264 -5.40 -7.13 -22.88
C LEU A 264 -6.51 -7.23 -21.83
N GLY A 265 -7.30 -6.17 -21.65
CA GLY A 265 -8.47 -6.18 -20.76
C GLY A 265 -9.53 -7.17 -21.21
N VAL A 266 -9.84 -7.21 -22.51
CA VAL A 266 -10.77 -8.20 -23.11
C VAL A 266 -10.23 -9.62 -22.94
N GLN A 267 -8.95 -9.86 -23.25
CA GLN A 267 -8.31 -11.16 -23.04
C GLN A 267 -8.39 -11.63 -21.60
N ARG A 268 -8.13 -10.74 -20.64
CA ARG A 268 -8.20 -11.02 -19.22
C ARG A 268 -9.60 -11.42 -18.78
N THR A 269 -10.62 -10.65 -19.19
CA THR A 269 -12.02 -10.93 -18.85
C THR A 269 -12.46 -12.26 -19.45
N PHE A 270 -12.12 -12.53 -20.70
CA PHE A 270 -12.44 -13.77 -21.38
C PHE A 270 -11.77 -14.99 -20.72
N THR A 271 -10.46 -14.92 -20.44
CA THR A 271 -9.73 -15.99 -19.76
C THR A 271 -10.26 -16.21 -18.33
N GLY A 272 -10.62 -15.13 -17.62
CA GLY A 272 -11.27 -15.21 -16.31
C GLY A 272 -12.63 -15.88 -16.37
N SER A 273 -13.43 -15.59 -17.39
CA SER A 273 -14.73 -16.26 -17.59
C SER A 273 -14.57 -17.75 -17.88
N ILE A 274 -13.58 -18.14 -18.69
CA ILE A 274 -13.26 -19.56 -18.92
C ILE A 274 -12.82 -20.23 -17.62
N PHE A 275 -12.00 -19.58 -16.81
CA PHE A 275 -11.58 -20.11 -15.51
C PHE A 275 -12.78 -20.40 -14.60
N ILE A 276 -13.71 -19.45 -14.49
CA ILE A 276 -14.94 -19.60 -13.69
C ILE A 276 -15.80 -20.75 -14.26
N ALA A 277 -15.97 -20.81 -15.56
CA ALA A 277 -16.77 -21.85 -16.22
C ALA A 277 -16.19 -23.26 -15.96
N ILE A 278 -14.86 -23.42 -16.07
CA ILE A 278 -14.19 -24.70 -15.81
C ILE A 278 -14.31 -25.11 -14.34
N ILE A 279 -14.12 -24.19 -13.40
CA ILE A 279 -14.32 -24.45 -11.97
C ILE A 279 -15.78 -24.85 -11.68
N GLY A 280 -16.74 -24.13 -12.28
CA GLY A 280 -18.16 -24.46 -12.19
C GLY A 280 -18.49 -25.86 -12.76
N LEU A 281 -17.89 -26.22 -13.91
CA LEU A 281 -18.06 -27.54 -14.51
C LEU A 281 -17.47 -28.65 -13.63
N ILE A 282 -16.29 -28.46 -13.07
CA ILE A 282 -15.67 -29.42 -12.12
C ILE A 282 -16.57 -29.62 -10.91
N SER A 283 -17.11 -28.53 -10.35
CA SER A 283 -18.07 -28.58 -9.24
C SER A 283 -19.35 -29.30 -9.63
N ALA A 284 -19.88 -29.06 -10.83
CA ALA A 284 -21.06 -29.73 -11.36
C ALA A 284 -20.83 -31.26 -11.55
N VAL A 285 -19.67 -31.65 -12.07
CA VAL A 285 -19.26 -33.06 -12.18
C VAL A 285 -19.19 -33.71 -10.81
N GLY A 286 -18.60 -33.02 -9.83
CA GLY A 286 -18.58 -33.50 -8.43
C GLY A 286 -19.95 -33.71 -7.85
N THR A 287 -20.82 -32.75 -8.03
CA THR A 287 -22.20 -32.81 -7.59
C THR A 287 -22.96 -33.97 -8.30
N ALA A 288 -22.78 -34.10 -9.61
CA ALA A 288 -23.42 -35.18 -10.38
C ALA A 288 -22.97 -36.59 -9.92
N LEU A 289 -21.67 -36.76 -9.63
CA LEU A 289 -21.14 -38.01 -9.10
C LEU A 289 -21.71 -38.32 -7.70
N VAL A 290 -21.77 -37.34 -6.82
CA VAL A 290 -22.34 -37.50 -5.47
C VAL A 290 -23.83 -37.87 -5.55
N TYR A 291 -24.61 -37.16 -6.37
CA TYR A 291 -26.04 -37.48 -6.53
C TYR A 291 -26.27 -38.81 -7.29
N GLY A 292 -25.48 -39.10 -8.32
CA GLY A 292 -25.60 -40.33 -9.12
C GLY A 292 -25.22 -41.58 -8.32
N LEU A 293 -23.99 -41.60 -7.77
CA LEU A 293 -23.53 -42.74 -6.96
C LEU A 293 -24.25 -42.81 -5.62
N GLY A 294 -24.49 -41.67 -4.97
CA GLY A 294 -25.27 -41.59 -3.74
C GLY A 294 -26.70 -42.08 -3.95
N GLY A 295 -27.35 -41.66 -5.06
CA GLY A 295 -28.69 -42.14 -5.44
C GLY A 295 -28.73 -43.65 -5.67
N TYR A 296 -27.70 -44.20 -6.34
CA TYR A 296 -27.59 -45.65 -6.47
C TYR A 296 -27.51 -46.36 -5.12
N PHE A 297 -26.73 -45.88 -4.17
CA PHE A 297 -26.64 -46.41 -2.82
C PHE A 297 -27.94 -46.23 -2.00
N VAL A 298 -28.72 -45.15 -2.24
CA VAL A 298 -30.05 -44.97 -1.64
C VAL A 298 -31.01 -46.05 -2.15
N ILE A 299 -31.01 -46.32 -3.46
CA ILE A 299 -31.85 -47.39 -4.05
C ILE A 299 -31.51 -48.75 -3.43
N GLN A 300 -30.24 -48.98 -3.10
CA GLN A 300 -29.80 -50.20 -2.39
C GLN A 300 -30.10 -50.19 -0.87
N GLY A 301 -30.68 -49.12 -0.34
CA GLY A 301 -30.98 -48.99 1.10
C GLY A 301 -29.76 -48.68 1.99
N ALA A 302 -28.60 -48.34 1.41
CA ALA A 302 -27.38 -48.04 2.17
C ALA A 302 -27.38 -46.64 2.76
N PHE A 303 -28.05 -45.67 2.10
CA PHE A 303 -28.13 -44.27 2.49
C PHE A 303 -29.56 -43.75 2.49
N THR A 304 -29.79 -42.63 3.18
CA THR A 304 -31.08 -41.91 3.16
C THR A 304 -31.05 -40.77 2.13
N ILE A 305 -32.22 -40.37 1.64
CA ILE A 305 -32.36 -39.25 0.67
C ILE A 305 -31.83 -37.96 1.28
N GLY A 306 -32.15 -37.66 2.55
CA GLY A 306 -31.69 -36.47 3.24
C GLY A 306 -30.17 -36.44 3.41
N THR A 307 -29.51 -37.60 3.52
CA THR A 307 -28.03 -37.65 3.55
C THR A 307 -27.43 -37.15 2.25
N ILE A 308 -27.96 -37.51 1.06
CA ILE A 308 -27.45 -37.02 -0.22
C ILE A 308 -27.68 -35.51 -0.36
N VAL A 309 -28.87 -35.04 0.04
CA VAL A 309 -29.17 -33.59 -0.03
C VAL A 309 -28.23 -32.80 0.86
N ALA A 310 -27.99 -33.25 2.09
CA ALA A 310 -27.01 -32.60 2.99
C ALA A 310 -25.58 -32.61 2.41
N PHE A 311 -25.18 -33.74 1.80
CA PHE A 311 -23.88 -33.87 1.14
C PHE A 311 -23.71 -32.89 -0.02
N GLY A 312 -24.73 -32.67 -0.84
CA GLY A 312 -24.68 -31.70 -1.93
C GLY A 312 -24.42 -30.28 -1.44
N VAL A 313 -25.06 -29.88 -0.34
CA VAL A 313 -24.81 -28.56 0.27
C VAL A 313 -23.40 -28.47 0.87
N TYR A 314 -22.96 -29.49 1.61
CA TYR A 314 -21.59 -29.51 2.15
C TYR A 314 -20.53 -29.51 1.06
N LEU A 315 -20.75 -30.21 -0.05
CA LEU A 315 -19.84 -30.23 -1.19
C LEU A 315 -19.68 -28.82 -1.80
N GLY A 316 -20.81 -28.11 -1.96
CA GLY A 316 -20.76 -26.70 -2.40
C GLY A 316 -19.96 -25.81 -1.47
N ASN A 317 -20.14 -25.94 -0.17
CA ASN A 317 -19.39 -25.20 0.85
C ASN A 317 -17.89 -25.56 0.85
N LEU A 318 -17.54 -26.85 0.70
CA LEU A 318 -16.15 -27.31 0.60
C LEU A 318 -15.45 -26.72 -0.63
N TYR A 319 -16.08 -26.78 -1.79
CA TYR A 319 -15.52 -26.23 -3.01
C TYR A 319 -15.39 -24.70 -2.95
N GLY A 320 -16.35 -24.01 -2.33
CA GLY A 320 -16.26 -22.57 -2.07
C GLY A 320 -15.06 -22.21 -1.19
N ALA A 321 -14.86 -22.94 -0.09
CA ALA A 321 -13.71 -22.74 0.80
C ALA A 321 -12.38 -23.01 0.09
N LEU A 322 -12.28 -24.07 -0.70
CA LEU A 322 -11.07 -24.38 -1.48
C LEU A 322 -10.77 -23.34 -2.56
N GLN A 323 -11.80 -22.78 -3.19
CA GLN A 323 -11.67 -21.69 -4.14
C GLN A 323 -11.11 -20.44 -3.48
N GLY A 324 -11.60 -20.06 -2.29
CA GLY A 324 -11.07 -18.96 -1.50
C GLY A 324 -9.61 -19.17 -1.11
N LEU A 325 -9.23 -20.39 -0.69
CA LEU A 325 -7.83 -20.72 -0.39
C LEU A 325 -6.91 -20.64 -1.61
N SER A 326 -7.42 -20.80 -2.82
CA SER A 326 -6.61 -20.71 -4.05
C SER A 326 -6.14 -19.29 -4.37
N SER A 327 -6.89 -18.26 -3.98
CA SER A 327 -6.49 -16.84 -4.14
C SER A 327 -5.60 -16.32 -3.00
N ALA A 328 -5.71 -16.93 -1.85
CA ALA A 328 -5.08 -16.49 -0.61
C ALA A 328 -3.55 -16.26 -0.69
N PRO A 329 -2.72 -17.12 -1.33
CA PRO A 329 -1.27 -16.88 -1.41
C PRO A 329 -0.92 -15.61 -2.19
N VAL A 330 -1.71 -15.26 -3.20
CA VAL A 330 -1.46 -14.05 -4.01
C VAL A 330 -1.85 -12.80 -3.24
N GLU A 331 -3.01 -12.81 -2.58
CA GLU A 331 -3.48 -11.72 -1.74
C GLU A 331 -2.50 -11.46 -0.59
N PHE A 332 -2.05 -12.52 0.07
CA PHE A 332 -1.06 -12.43 1.14
C PHE A 332 0.28 -11.86 0.65
N ALA A 333 0.78 -12.35 -0.49
CA ALA A 333 2.03 -11.84 -1.08
C ALA A 333 1.94 -10.35 -1.43
N THR A 334 0.84 -9.91 -2.05
CA THR A 334 0.61 -8.50 -2.40
C THR A 334 0.59 -7.61 -1.16
N SER A 335 -0.11 -8.04 -0.12
CA SER A 335 -0.20 -7.30 1.13
C SER A 335 1.16 -7.24 1.87
N MET A 336 1.99 -8.30 1.78
CA MET A 336 3.34 -8.29 2.36
C MET A 336 4.28 -7.31 1.66
N VAL A 337 4.18 -7.15 0.34
CA VAL A 337 4.91 -6.10 -0.40
C VAL A 337 4.51 -4.71 0.07
N SER A 338 3.22 -4.47 0.30
CA SER A 338 2.74 -3.19 0.83
C SER A 338 3.32 -2.90 2.22
N PHE A 339 3.40 -3.91 3.10
CA PHE A 339 4.08 -3.77 4.39
C PHE A 339 5.57 -3.48 4.25
N GLU A 340 6.27 -4.19 3.37
CA GLU A 340 7.70 -3.99 3.11
C GLU A 340 7.98 -2.54 2.70
N ARG A 341 7.20 -2.00 1.76
CA ARG A 341 7.30 -0.61 1.29
C ARG A 341 7.01 0.42 2.38
N VAL A 342 6.02 0.17 3.24
CA VAL A 342 5.72 1.05 4.37
C VAL A 342 6.86 1.05 5.38
N PHE A 343 7.37 -0.14 5.75
CA PHE A 343 8.46 -0.25 6.70
C PHE A 343 9.80 0.25 6.15
N GLU A 344 10.04 0.15 4.85
CA GLU A 344 11.21 0.75 4.20
C GLU A 344 11.31 2.24 4.52
N VAL A 345 10.20 2.99 4.49
CA VAL A 345 10.19 4.42 4.85
C VAL A 345 10.32 4.64 6.35
N ILE A 346 9.64 3.83 7.17
CA ILE A 346 9.69 3.97 8.64
C ILE A 346 11.10 3.71 9.18
N ASP A 347 11.85 2.82 8.54
CA ASP A 347 13.18 2.38 8.96
C ASP A 347 14.33 3.19 8.35
N LEU A 348 14.03 4.10 7.43
CA LEU A 348 15.07 4.94 6.85
C LEU A 348 15.83 5.68 7.96
N PRO A 349 17.16 5.62 7.93
CA PRO A 349 17.97 6.35 8.89
C PRO A 349 17.79 7.86 8.68
N VAL A 350 17.61 8.58 9.78
CA VAL A 350 17.55 10.05 9.76
C VAL A 350 18.97 10.58 9.59
N ASP A 351 19.20 11.42 8.57
CA ASP A 351 20.53 11.97 8.28
C ASP A 351 21.00 12.95 9.37
N ILE A 352 20.08 13.79 9.88
CA ILE A 352 20.37 14.82 10.86
C ILE A 352 19.70 14.44 12.17
N THR A 353 20.50 14.06 13.15
CA THR A 353 20.03 13.67 14.48
C THR A 353 20.56 14.62 15.54
N GLU A 354 19.76 14.88 16.56
CA GLU A 354 20.21 15.58 17.76
C GLU A 354 21.03 14.63 18.65
N LYS A 355 22.08 15.16 19.27
CA LYS A 355 22.82 14.41 20.29
C LYS A 355 21.95 14.29 21.54
N PRO A 356 22.09 13.21 22.36
CA PRO A 356 21.32 13.08 23.60
C PRO A 356 21.58 14.21 24.62
N ASP A 357 22.72 14.85 24.53
CA ASP A 357 23.21 15.96 25.37
C ASP A 357 23.13 17.32 24.66
N ALA A 358 22.35 17.43 23.58
CA ALA A 358 22.17 18.67 22.84
C ALA A 358 21.62 19.80 23.73
N VAL A 359 22.23 20.98 23.61
CA VAL A 359 21.91 22.16 24.42
C VAL A 359 20.93 23.07 23.68
N ALA A 360 19.94 23.59 24.38
CA ALA A 360 19.03 24.58 23.83
C ALA A 360 19.71 25.97 23.78
N LEU A 361 19.77 26.54 22.59
CA LEU A 361 20.34 27.87 22.34
C LEU A 361 19.40 28.96 22.85
N GLN A 362 19.89 29.84 23.74
CA GLN A 362 19.11 30.93 24.30
C GLN A 362 19.87 32.24 24.21
N ASN A 363 19.15 33.34 23.99
CA ASN A 363 19.70 34.71 24.01
C ASN A 363 20.96 34.92 23.15
N ILE A 364 20.88 34.52 21.88
CA ILE A 364 22.01 34.61 20.95
C ILE A 364 22.41 36.08 20.64
N GLN A 365 23.71 36.31 20.51
CA GLN A 365 24.26 37.57 19.98
C GLN A 365 24.32 37.53 18.44
N GLY A 366 24.36 36.34 17.83
CA GLY A 366 24.33 36.15 16.41
C GLY A 366 25.71 36.13 15.74
N GLU A 367 26.77 35.79 16.48
CA GLU A 367 28.07 35.51 15.88
C GLU A 367 28.01 34.19 15.10
N ILE A 368 28.43 34.16 13.84
CA ILE A 368 28.53 32.95 13.01
C ILE A 368 29.98 32.75 12.59
N VAL A 369 30.52 31.55 12.86
CA VAL A 369 31.89 31.19 12.49
C VAL A 369 31.85 29.91 11.63
N PHE A 370 32.40 30.00 10.42
CA PHE A 370 32.75 28.86 9.58
C PHE A 370 34.24 28.58 9.74
N ASP A 371 34.61 27.37 10.08
CA ASP A 371 35.98 26.96 10.35
C ASP A 371 36.31 25.71 9.49
N ASN A 372 37.05 25.94 8.38
CA ASN A 372 37.46 24.93 7.41
C ASN A 372 36.32 24.05 6.89
N VAL A 373 35.17 24.64 6.61
CA VAL A 373 33.95 23.94 6.23
C VAL A 373 34.04 23.45 4.79
N SER A 374 33.87 22.14 4.62
CA SER A 374 33.72 21.50 3.32
C SER A 374 32.37 20.77 3.25
N PHE A 375 31.71 20.89 2.09
CA PHE A 375 30.39 20.27 1.88
C PHE A 375 30.24 19.72 0.46
N LYS A 376 29.63 18.57 0.36
CA LYS A 376 29.27 17.89 -0.89
C LYS A 376 27.84 17.39 -0.81
N TYR A 377 27.05 17.61 -1.86
CA TYR A 377 25.77 16.95 -1.99
C TYR A 377 25.99 15.47 -2.35
N GLU A 378 25.78 14.60 -1.38
CA GLU A 378 25.86 13.16 -1.64
C GLU A 378 24.67 12.71 -2.47
N THR A 379 24.94 12.10 -3.61
CA THR A 379 23.96 11.47 -4.51
C THR A 379 23.85 9.96 -4.32
N GLY A 380 24.52 9.41 -3.29
CA GLY A 380 24.59 7.96 -3.06
C GLY A 380 23.26 7.33 -2.67
N ASP A 381 22.98 6.17 -3.28
CA ASP A 381 21.70 5.44 -3.21
C ASP A 381 21.43 4.75 -1.87
N GLU A 382 22.45 4.58 -1.01
CA GLU A 382 22.34 3.74 0.20
C GLU A 382 21.36 4.28 1.29
N LYS A 383 21.01 5.56 1.22
CA LYS A 383 20.09 6.21 2.18
C LYS A 383 18.81 6.73 1.53
N LEU A 384 18.55 6.34 0.30
CA LEU A 384 17.35 6.71 -0.46
C LEU A 384 16.53 5.45 -0.73
N LEU A 385 15.24 5.63 -0.93
CA LEU A 385 14.34 4.53 -1.31
C LEU A 385 14.80 3.93 -2.64
N ALA A 386 15.08 2.64 -2.67
CA ALA A 386 15.72 1.93 -3.78
C ALA A 386 14.96 2.08 -5.13
N ASP A 387 13.63 2.21 -5.09
CA ASP A 387 12.77 2.26 -6.27
C ASP A 387 12.34 3.68 -6.69
N VAL A 388 12.82 4.73 -6.00
CA VAL A 388 12.28 6.10 -6.17
C VAL A 388 13.33 7.06 -6.73
N HIS A 389 13.78 6.80 -7.97
CA HIS A 389 14.64 7.75 -8.66
C HIS A 389 13.85 8.96 -9.20
N ARG A 390 14.31 10.17 -8.85
CA ARG A 390 13.83 11.40 -9.47
C ARG A 390 14.35 11.42 -10.93
N TYR A 391 13.46 11.40 -11.92
CA TYR A 391 13.84 11.66 -13.31
C TYR A 391 14.42 13.08 -13.37
N GLY A 392 15.71 13.19 -13.58
CA GLY A 392 16.39 14.48 -13.63
C GLY A 392 17.89 14.42 -13.38
N SER A 393 18.43 13.30 -12.87
CA SER A 393 19.87 13.07 -13.00
C SER A 393 20.15 12.63 -14.44
N MET A 394 21.10 13.30 -15.08
CA MET A 394 21.54 13.02 -16.45
C MET A 394 22.24 11.65 -16.62
N ASP A 395 22.15 10.77 -15.64
CA ASP A 395 22.85 9.47 -15.61
C ASP A 395 22.43 8.57 -16.77
N ASN A 396 21.16 8.64 -17.20
CA ASN A 396 20.71 7.88 -18.37
C ASN A 396 21.25 8.42 -19.71
N VAL A 397 21.47 9.72 -19.82
CA VAL A 397 22.09 10.32 -21.03
C VAL A 397 23.57 9.98 -21.06
N THR A 398 24.24 10.02 -19.90
CA THR A 398 25.65 9.65 -19.77
C THR A 398 25.85 8.15 -20.06
N ALA A 399 24.99 7.27 -19.56
CA ALA A 399 25.05 5.82 -19.82
C ALA A 399 24.75 5.45 -21.28
N VAL A 400 23.90 6.19 -21.96
CA VAL A 400 23.63 6.00 -23.40
C VAL A 400 24.78 6.55 -24.25
N LEU A 401 25.41 7.64 -23.84
CA LEU A 401 26.55 8.22 -24.54
C LEU A 401 27.87 7.50 -24.26
N SER A 402 28.02 6.83 -23.10
CA SER A 402 29.23 6.09 -22.70
C SER A 402 29.40 4.74 -23.39
N ARG A 403 28.39 4.23 -24.10
CA ARG A 403 28.50 2.97 -24.89
C ARG A 403 29.50 3.03 -26.04
N VAL A 404 30.16 4.16 -26.28
CA VAL A 404 31.11 4.38 -27.40
C VAL A 404 32.47 4.95 -26.94
N ARG A 405 32.81 4.92 -25.64
CA ARG A 405 34.03 5.59 -25.13
C ARG A 405 35.06 4.62 -24.57
N THR A 406 36.35 5.02 -24.66
CA THR A 406 37.50 4.26 -24.14
C THR A 406 37.74 4.55 -22.66
N SER A 407 38.31 3.57 -21.93
CA SER A 407 38.51 3.60 -20.47
C SER A 407 39.27 4.82 -19.88
N ALA A 408 40.09 5.49 -20.66
CA ALA A 408 40.84 6.69 -20.21
C ALA A 408 39.98 7.98 -20.15
N GLU A 409 38.94 8.07 -21.00
CA GLU A 409 38.01 9.20 -20.98
C GLU A 409 37.00 9.05 -19.81
N ASP A 410 36.73 7.84 -19.35
CA ASP A 410 35.82 7.58 -18.23
C ASP A 410 36.42 8.00 -16.88
N GLU A 411 37.77 7.88 -16.69
CA GLU A 411 38.45 8.37 -15.48
C GLU A 411 38.48 9.90 -15.42
N GLU A 412 38.68 10.58 -16.56
CA GLU A 412 38.69 12.06 -16.61
C GLU A 412 37.29 12.63 -16.39
N ILE A 413 36.23 11.96 -16.90
CA ILE A 413 34.82 12.35 -16.67
C ILE A 413 34.39 12.06 -15.24
N ALA A 414 34.81 10.94 -14.67
CA ALA A 414 34.55 10.59 -13.27
C ALA A 414 35.22 11.61 -12.33
N SER A 415 36.47 12.02 -12.59
CA SER A 415 37.16 13.06 -11.82
C SER A 415 36.49 14.42 -11.96
N ARG A 416 36.02 14.79 -13.15
CA ARG A 416 35.28 16.04 -13.39
C ARG A 416 33.88 16.03 -12.78
N SER A 417 33.20 14.88 -12.74
CA SER A 417 31.89 14.71 -12.08
C SER A 417 32.02 14.75 -10.55
N GLN A 418 33.11 14.19 -10.00
CA GLN A 418 33.43 14.32 -8.58
C GLN A 418 33.74 15.76 -8.19
N ALA A 419 34.52 16.51 -9.00
CA ALA A 419 34.79 17.90 -8.78
C ALA A 419 33.53 18.79 -8.85
N ARG A 420 32.54 18.43 -9.68
CA ARG A 420 31.25 19.15 -9.76
C ARG A 420 30.31 18.82 -8.57
N SER A 421 30.53 17.78 -7.79
CA SER A 421 29.73 17.42 -6.65
C SER A 421 30.10 18.15 -5.36
N THR A 422 31.37 18.67 -5.25
CA THR A 422 31.81 19.45 -4.09
C THR A 422 31.27 20.89 -4.22
N ALA A 423 30.40 21.27 -3.29
CA ALA A 423 29.75 22.57 -3.27
C ALA A 423 30.56 23.63 -2.49
N LEU A 424 31.28 23.20 -1.44
CA LEU A 424 32.14 24.04 -0.61
C LEU A 424 33.41 23.28 -0.28
N GLU A 425 34.57 23.98 -0.32
CA GLU A 425 35.86 23.40 0.00
C GLU A 425 36.66 24.36 0.90
N ASN A 426 36.94 23.92 2.14
CA ASN A 426 37.73 24.62 3.14
C ASN A 426 37.31 26.10 3.36
N VAL A 427 36.03 26.38 3.41
CA VAL A 427 35.50 27.73 3.60
C VAL A 427 35.63 28.13 5.06
N SER A 428 36.29 29.29 5.30
CA SER A 428 36.45 29.87 6.64
C SER A 428 36.12 31.36 6.61
N PHE A 429 35.22 31.80 7.45
CA PHE A 429 34.90 33.19 7.69
C PHE A 429 34.19 33.37 9.04
N ARG A 430 34.13 34.64 9.48
CA ARG A 430 33.42 35.04 10.70
C ARG A 430 32.51 36.22 10.39
N ALA A 431 31.26 36.11 10.80
CA ALA A 431 30.29 37.20 10.85
C ALA A 431 30.10 37.62 12.31
N ALA A 432 30.45 38.84 12.64
CA ALA A 432 30.32 39.36 14.00
C ALA A 432 28.85 39.71 14.33
N PRO A 433 28.49 39.80 15.62
CA PRO A 433 27.16 40.23 16.02
C PRO A 433 26.73 41.54 15.39
N GLY A 434 25.53 41.62 14.85
CA GLY A 434 24.97 42.79 14.20
C GLY A 434 25.59 43.14 12.83
N GLN A 435 26.54 42.36 12.31
CA GLN A 435 27.18 42.59 11.03
C GLN A 435 26.29 42.19 9.85
N LEU A 436 26.17 43.04 8.84
CA LEU A 436 25.60 42.67 7.53
C LEU A 436 26.70 42.06 6.66
N VAL A 437 26.51 40.81 6.25
CA VAL A 437 27.46 40.08 5.41
C VAL A 437 26.82 39.76 4.06
N ALA A 438 27.49 40.09 2.95
CA ALA A 438 27.07 39.75 1.61
C ALA A 438 27.88 38.58 1.05
N LEU A 439 27.20 37.52 0.59
CA LEU A 439 27.80 36.41 -0.13
C LEU A 439 27.69 36.65 -1.63
N VAL A 440 28.83 36.95 -2.28
CA VAL A 440 28.89 37.27 -3.71
C VAL A 440 29.66 36.21 -4.48
N GLY A 441 29.31 36.00 -5.74
CA GLY A 441 29.95 35.02 -6.61
C GLY A 441 29.06 34.58 -7.77
N PRO A 442 29.60 33.88 -8.78
CA PRO A 442 28.83 33.38 -9.91
C PRO A 442 27.77 32.38 -9.50
N SER A 443 26.86 32.06 -10.43
CA SER A 443 25.89 30.98 -10.19
C SER A 443 26.63 29.65 -9.97
N GLY A 444 26.21 28.88 -8.97
CA GLY A 444 26.87 27.60 -8.59
C GLY A 444 28.07 27.77 -7.64
N ALA A 445 28.42 28.97 -7.20
CA ALA A 445 29.53 29.21 -6.26
C ALA A 445 29.27 28.77 -4.81
N GLY A 446 28.21 28.04 -4.52
CA GLY A 446 27.89 27.51 -3.18
C GLY A 446 27.20 28.50 -2.24
N LYS A 447 26.77 29.69 -2.69
CA LYS A 447 26.12 30.70 -1.83
C LYS A 447 24.89 30.16 -1.09
N THR A 448 23.97 29.55 -1.80
CA THR A 448 22.75 28.93 -1.22
C THR A 448 23.11 27.77 -0.31
N THR A 449 24.16 27.02 -0.63
CA THR A 449 24.64 25.91 0.24
C THR A 449 25.11 26.46 1.59
N LEU A 450 25.87 27.55 1.60
CA LEU A 450 26.29 28.20 2.85
C LEU A 450 25.10 28.60 3.71
N THR A 451 24.07 29.24 3.12
CA THR A 451 22.87 29.66 3.87
C THR A 451 22.05 28.47 4.39
N TYR A 452 22.04 27.30 3.71
CA TYR A 452 21.36 26.11 4.17
C TYR A 452 22.09 25.34 5.28
N LEU A 453 23.39 25.50 5.41
CA LEU A 453 24.19 24.93 6.50
C LEU A 453 23.96 25.65 7.84
N ILE A 454 23.63 26.96 7.84
CA ILE A 454 23.42 27.73 9.07
C ILE A 454 22.23 27.21 9.90
N PRO A 455 21.02 26.99 9.34
CA PRO A 455 19.92 26.37 10.06
C PRO A 455 20.06 24.84 10.20
N ARG A 456 21.22 24.28 9.89
CA ARG A 456 21.52 22.84 9.95
C ARG A 456 20.53 21.97 9.14
N LEU A 457 20.13 22.44 7.94
CA LEU A 457 19.38 21.62 6.99
C LEU A 457 20.24 20.51 6.38
N TYR A 458 21.55 20.67 6.47
CA TYR A 458 22.61 19.73 6.11
C TYR A 458 23.75 19.84 7.11
N ASP A 459 24.46 18.75 7.38
CA ASP A 459 25.71 18.76 8.15
C ASP A 459 26.93 18.85 7.19
N PRO A 460 27.98 19.58 7.52
CA PRO A 460 29.23 19.64 6.73
C PRO A 460 29.96 18.30 6.80
N ILE A 461 30.68 17.94 5.71
CA ILE A 461 31.51 16.73 5.65
C ILE A 461 32.79 16.93 6.48
N ALA A 462 33.34 18.11 6.46
CA ALA A 462 34.52 18.47 7.25
C ALA A 462 34.39 19.93 7.76
N GLY A 463 35.09 20.22 8.83
CA GLY A 463 35.05 21.52 9.49
C GLY A 463 33.91 21.66 10.51
N VAL A 464 33.74 22.85 11.02
CA VAL A 464 32.79 23.18 12.08
C VAL A 464 32.09 24.51 11.77
N ILE A 465 30.78 24.55 12.03
CA ILE A 465 30.01 25.79 12.00
C ILE A 465 29.57 26.08 13.44
N ARG A 466 29.84 27.28 13.92
CA ARG A 466 29.47 27.70 15.28
C ARG A 466 28.57 28.93 15.24
N ILE A 467 27.61 28.94 16.19
CA ILE A 467 26.81 30.11 16.54
C ILE A 467 27.12 30.44 18.00
N ASP A 468 27.58 31.68 18.25
CA ASP A 468 28.00 32.17 19.59
C ASP A 468 28.94 31.18 20.31
N GLY A 469 29.89 30.59 19.56
CA GLY A 469 30.89 29.65 20.06
C GLY A 469 30.42 28.19 20.16
N HIS A 470 29.13 27.89 20.01
CA HIS A 470 28.57 26.55 20.06
C HIS A 470 28.58 25.89 18.68
N ASP A 471 29.07 24.65 18.56
CA ASP A 471 28.93 23.85 17.33
C ASP A 471 27.44 23.58 17.06
N LEU A 472 26.97 23.77 15.83
CA LEU A 472 25.58 23.50 15.45
C LEU A 472 25.12 22.07 15.74
N ARG A 473 26.06 21.11 15.73
CA ARG A 473 25.79 19.68 16.00
C ARG A 473 25.51 19.40 17.48
N ASP A 474 25.85 20.33 18.39
CA ASP A 474 25.64 20.23 19.83
C ASP A 474 24.37 20.96 20.28
N LEU A 475 23.64 21.54 19.35
CA LEU A 475 22.41 22.31 19.61
C LEU A 475 21.15 21.50 19.26
N THR A 476 20.06 21.78 19.99
CA THR A 476 18.75 21.25 19.60
C THR A 476 18.24 21.98 18.36
N LEU A 477 17.68 21.24 17.39
CA LEU A 477 17.18 21.80 16.13
C LEU A 477 16.05 22.81 16.36
N GLU A 478 15.20 22.56 17.36
CA GLU A 478 14.11 23.45 17.72
C GLU A 478 14.63 24.81 18.20
N SER A 479 15.62 24.82 19.11
CA SER A 479 16.20 26.09 19.60
C SER A 479 16.94 26.85 18.52
N LEU A 480 17.63 26.15 17.62
CA LEU A 480 18.32 26.74 16.49
C LEU A 480 17.33 27.40 15.50
N SER A 481 16.25 26.68 15.12
CA SER A 481 15.24 27.20 14.21
C SER A 481 14.46 28.39 14.78
N ALA A 482 14.26 28.44 16.09
CA ALA A 482 13.60 29.55 16.76
C ALA A 482 14.39 30.88 16.70
N GLN A 483 15.71 30.81 16.46
CA GLN A 483 16.60 31.97 16.44
C GLN A 483 16.97 32.46 15.01
N ILE A 484 16.55 31.72 13.96
CA ILE A 484 16.92 32.00 12.59
C ILE A 484 15.69 32.34 11.76
N GLY A 485 15.62 33.53 11.19
CA GLY A 485 14.67 33.87 10.14
C GLY A 485 15.28 33.65 8.76
N MET A 486 14.61 32.93 7.89
CA MET A 486 15.09 32.65 6.53
C MET A 486 14.09 33.15 5.48
N VAL A 487 14.60 33.94 4.51
CA VAL A 487 13.85 34.34 3.32
C VAL A 487 14.36 33.53 2.14
N THR A 488 13.48 32.67 1.59
CA THR A 488 13.82 31.81 0.45
C THR A 488 13.54 32.49 -0.89
N GLN A 489 14.18 32.02 -1.95
CA GLN A 489 13.96 32.55 -3.31
C GLN A 489 12.52 32.30 -3.79
N GLU A 490 11.95 31.10 -3.49
CA GLU A 490 10.56 30.76 -3.74
C GLU A 490 9.80 30.78 -2.42
N THR A 491 8.73 31.56 -2.35
CA THR A 491 7.86 31.63 -1.17
C THR A 491 6.78 30.59 -1.27
N TYR A 492 6.66 29.76 -0.24
CA TYR A 492 5.60 28.77 -0.12
C TYR A 492 4.59 29.20 0.95
N LEU A 493 3.29 29.16 0.61
CA LEU A 493 2.21 29.41 1.53
C LEU A 493 1.35 28.14 1.63
N PHE A 494 0.99 27.78 2.86
CA PHE A 494 -0.01 26.73 3.10
C PHE A 494 -1.38 27.20 2.61
N HIS A 495 -2.18 26.26 2.12
CA HIS A 495 -3.56 26.55 1.71
C HIS A 495 -4.43 26.77 2.94
N ASP A 496 -4.27 27.93 3.56
CA ASP A 496 -4.94 28.38 4.77
C ASP A 496 -5.04 29.93 4.75
N THR A 497 -5.58 30.52 5.81
CA THR A 497 -5.66 31.97 5.95
C THR A 497 -4.29 32.62 6.01
N ILE A 498 -4.19 33.90 5.63
CA ILE A 498 -2.98 34.71 5.81
C ILE A 498 -2.55 34.70 7.28
N ARG A 499 -3.49 34.83 8.20
CA ARG A 499 -3.24 34.74 9.65
C ARG A 499 -2.53 33.44 10.03
N THR A 500 -3.04 32.27 9.61
CA THR A 500 -2.45 30.97 9.92
C THR A 500 -1.03 30.87 9.35
N ASN A 501 -0.83 31.36 8.12
CA ASN A 501 0.49 31.37 7.51
C ASN A 501 1.48 32.28 8.24
N LEU A 502 1.05 33.44 8.72
CA LEU A 502 1.89 34.33 9.53
C LEU A 502 2.20 33.73 10.91
N GLN A 503 1.20 33.14 11.55
CA GLN A 503 1.34 32.49 12.87
C GLN A 503 2.22 31.23 12.81
N TYR A 504 2.49 30.67 11.63
CA TYR A 504 3.35 29.49 11.51
C TYR A 504 4.76 29.71 12.07
N ALA A 505 5.28 30.93 11.96
CA ALA A 505 6.57 31.29 12.59
C ALA A 505 6.50 31.38 14.12
N ARG A 506 5.34 31.74 14.67
CA ARG A 506 5.09 31.89 16.12
C ARG A 506 3.62 31.65 16.42
N LEU A 507 3.29 30.42 16.85
CA LEU A 507 1.90 29.96 17.02
C LEU A 507 1.06 30.85 17.94
N ASN A 508 1.65 31.45 18.97
CA ASN A 508 0.97 32.27 19.97
C ASN A 508 1.10 33.77 19.71
N ALA A 509 1.48 34.18 18.47
CA ALA A 509 1.58 35.59 18.11
C ALA A 509 0.22 36.29 18.22
N SER A 510 0.21 37.43 18.93
CA SER A 510 -0.97 38.28 19.04
C SER A 510 -1.27 39.00 17.72
N GLN A 511 -2.49 39.49 17.55
CA GLN A 511 -2.88 40.29 16.39
C GLN A 511 -1.95 41.49 16.18
N GLN A 512 -1.60 42.18 17.25
CA GLN A 512 -0.75 43.37 17.21
C GLN A 512 0.68 43.04 16.75
N GLU A 513 1.22 41.87 17.17
CA GLU A 513 2.55 41.40 16.71
C GLU A 513 2.52 41.06 15.23
N LEU A 514 1.46 40.41 14.75
CA LEU A 514 1.29 40.09 13.33
C LEU A 514 1.22 41.35 12.48
N GLU A 515 0.39 42.32 12.88
CA GLU A 515 0.27 43.61 12.18
C GLU A 515 1.59 44.38 12.18
N THR A 516 2.32 44.38 13.30
CA THR A 516 3.64 45.02 13.40
C THR A 516 4.62 44.37 12.44
N ALA A 517 4.66 43.03 12.37
CA ALA A 517 5.52 42.31 11.43
C ALA A 517 5.14 42.62 9.98
N CYS A 518 3.84 42.71 9.66
CA CYS A 518 3.38 43.07 8.31
C CYS A 518 3.78 44.54 7.93
N ARG A 519 3.74 45.47 8.88
CA ARG A 519 4.20 46.85 8.65
C ARG A 519 5.71 46.93 8.42
N VAL A 520 6.49 46.18 9.21
CA VAL A 520 7.95 46.10 9.02
C VAL A 520 8.29 45.49 7.66
N ALA A 521 7.53 44.46 7.22
CA ALA A 521 7.69 43.85 5.91
C ALA A 521 7.09 44.68 4.76
N ASN A 522 6.46 45.84 5.05
CA ASN A 522 5.80 46.71 4.07
C ASN A 522 4.69 46.03 3.24
N ILE A 523 3.95 45.08 3.88
CA ILE A 523 2.87 44.35 3.24
C ILE A 523 1.52 44.60 3.90
N TYR A 524 1.47 45.35 5.01
CA TYR A 524 0.26 45.52 5.84
C TYR A 524 -0.93 46.12 5.05
N GLU A 525 -0.69 47.11 4.19
CA GLU A 525 -1.74 47.76 3.39
C GLU A 525 -2.29 46.84 2.27
N PHE A 526 -1.51 45.85 1.88
CA PHE A 526 -1.92 44.86 0.87
C PHE A 526 -2.83 43.79 1.46
N ILE A 527 -2.59 43.39 2.72
CA ILE A 527 -3.37 42.37 3.45
C ILE A 527 -4.66 42.95 3.99
#